data_b607e800701292b04e1f1e484fdc4d67
#
_entry.id   b607e800701292b04e1f1e484fdc4d67
#
_cell.length_a   1.000
_cell.length_b   1.000
_cell.length_c   1.000
_cell.angle_alpha   90.00
_cell.angle_beta   90.00
_cell.angle_gamma   90.00
#
_symmetry.space_group_name_H-M   'P 1'
#
loop_
_entity.id
_entity.type
_entity.pdbx_description
1 polymer ?
#
loop_
_entity_poly.entity_id
_entity_poly.type
_entity_poly.pdbx_seq_one_letter_code
_entity_poly.pdbx_strand_id
1 'polypeptide(L)'
;MCIRDRMYIAEHEVQPDNFSSIPETMWWGLITLTTVGYGDVSPITPLGKVIGAFTAIMGICTVALLTGIVATSFANLRSRKSALFEAEINEALRDGIISDEEAQKIENLRKELNLSEEHSKSLMQLLSEGKKKTK
;
A
#
# COMPACT_ATOMS: atom_id res chain seq x y z
N MET A 1 18.26 13.08 19.04
CA MET A 1 17.93 12.27 20.21
C MET A 1 16.80 11.32 19.83
N CYS A 2 17.10 10.01 19.73
CA CYS A 2 16.16 9.01 19.23
C CYS A 2 15.18 8.56 20.33
N ILE A 3 14.03 7.98 19.95
CA ILE A 3 13.03 7.43 20.89
C ILE A 3 13.67 6.42 21.85
N ARG A 4 14.57 5.57 21.32
CA ARG A 4 15.34 4.57 22.11
C ARG A 4 16.18 5.22 23.23
N ASP A 5 16.84 6.35 22.93
CA ASP A 5 17.71 7.01 23.90
C ASP A 5 16.88 7.58 25.06
N ARG A 6 15.69 8.10 24.76
CA ARG A 6 14.74 8.60 25.76
C ARG A 6 14.17 7.48 26.62
N MET A 7 13.87 6.32 26.01
CA MET A 7 13.39 5.15 26.75
C MET A 7 14.50 4.59 27.64
N TYR A 8 15.73 4.50 27.14
CA TYR A 8 16.88 4.09 27.93
C TYR A 8 17.04 4.97 29.18
N ILE A 9 17.05 6.28 29.01
CA ILE A 9 17.18 7.23 30.15
C ILE A 9 16.01 7.09 31.13
N ALA A 10 14.80 6.81 30.65
CA ALA A 10 13.61 6.72 31.48
C ALA A 10 13.54 5.43 32.31
N GLU A 11 14.09 4.32 31.80
CA GLU A 11 13.90 2.97 32.39
C GLU A 11 15.18 2.37 32.98
N HIS A 12 16.37 2.74 32.48
CA HIS A 12 17.63 2.12 32.86
C HIS A 12 17.91 2.15 34.35
N GLU A 13 17.58 3.24 35.06
CA GLU A 13 17.79 3.33 36.51
C GLU A 13 16.86 2.43 37.31
N VAL A 14 15.67 2.16 36.77
CA VAL A 14 14.61 1.37 37.46
C VAL A 14 14.64 -0.09 37.01
N GLN A 15 15.02 -0.35 35.78
CA GLN A 15 15.10 -1.69 35.17
C GLN A 15 16.44 -1.90 34.45
N PRO A 16 17.58 -1.95 35.18
CA PRO A 16 18.89 -2.09 34.57
C PRO A 16 19.07 -3.40 33.79
N ASP A 17 18.36 -4.47 34.17
CA ASP A 17 18.42 -5.76 33.49
C ASP A 17 17.69 -5.78 32.14
N ASN A 18 16.54 -5.12 32.05
CA ASN A 18 15.70 -5.09 30.85
C ASN A 18 16.09 -3.99 29.87
N PHE A 19 16.61 -2.87 30.37
CA PHE A 19 17.11 -1.73 29.60
C PHE A 19 18.60 -1.52 29.89
N SER A 20 19.38 -2.60 29.85
CA SER A 20 20.81 -2.61 30.22
C SER A 20 21.67 -1.82 29.23
N SER A 21 21.25 -1.76 27.97
CA SER A 21 22.02 -1.17 26.90
C SER A 21 21.12 -0.55 25.80
N ILE A 22 21.72 0.33 25.00
CA ILE A 22 21.04 0.91 23.81
C ILE A 22 20.56 -0.15 22.83
N PRO A 23 21.30 -1.24 22.51
CA PRO A 23 20.81 -2.33 21.65
C PRO A 23 19.57 -3.04 22.20
N GLU A 24 19.49 -3.29 23.50
CA GLU A 24 18.29 -3.91 24.12
C GLU A 24 17.09 -2.98 24.10
N THR A 25 17.29 -1.70 24.38
CA THR A 25 16.25 -0.69 24.21
C THR A 25 15.79 -0.57 22.73
N MET A 26 16.71 -0.79 21.80
CA MET A 26 16.37 -0.83 20.36
C MET A 26 15.54 -2.07 20.01
N TRP A 27 15.82 -3.21 20.60
CA TRP A 27 15.00 -4.43 20.48
C TRP A 27 13.56 -4.16 20.93
N TRP A 28 13.38 -3.61 22.13
CA TRP A 28 12.06 -3.20 22.60
C TRP A 28 11.35 -2.25 21.63
N GLY A 29 12.05 -1.24 21.13
CA GLY A 29 11.51 -0.27 20.16
C GLY A 29 11.06 -0.95 18.87
N LEU A 30 11.84 -1.89 18.33
CA LEU A 30 11.52 -2.62 17.12
C LEU A 30 10.25 -3.45 17.26
N ILE A 31 10.15 -4.27 18.31
CA ILE A 31 8.98 -5.13 18.53
C ILE A 31 7.71 -4.33 18.86
N THR A 32 7.86 -3.14 19.42
CA THR A 32 6.74 -2.22 19.67
C THR A 32 6.29 -1.52 18.39
N LEU A 33 7.21 -0.99 17.59
CA LEU A 33 6.92 -0.32 16.31
C LEU A 33 6.29 -1.28 15.30
N THR A 34 6.76 -2.54 15.27
CA THR A 34 6.22 -3.58 14.39
C THR A 34 4.94 -4.22 14.92
N THR A 35 4.44 -3.80 16.08
CA THR A 35 3.25 -4.35 16.77
C THR A 35 3.34 -5.83 17.17
N VAL A 36 4.55 -6.42 17.20
CA VAL A 36 4.76 -7.81 17.63
C VAL A 36 4.55 -7.95 19.13
N GLY A 37 5.22 -7.12 19.95
CA GLY A 37 5.01 -7.01 21.37
C GLY A 37 5.13 -8.34 22.14
N TYR A 38 6.31 -8.97 22.15
CA TYR A 38 6.52 -10.22 22.89
C TYR A 38 6.24 -10.10 24.40
N GLY A 39 6.34 -8.89 24.96
CA GLY A 39 6.11 -8.65 26.37
C GLY A 39 7.28 -9.05 27.29
N ASP A 40 8.41 -9.41 26.71
CA ASP A 40 9.67 -9.73 27.40
C ASP A 40 10.28 -8.49 28.07
N VAL A 41 10.17 -7.35 27.39
CA VAL A 41 10.61 -6.04 27.86
C VAL A 41 9.47 -5.03 27.75
N SER A 42 9.15 -4.34 28.84
CA SER A 42 8.11 -3.31 28.86
C SER A 42 8.44 -2.19 29.84
N PRO A 43 8.10 -0.92 29.53
CA PRO A 43 8.35 0.19 30.44
C PRO A 43 7.42 0.14 31.66
N ILE A 44 7.97 0.36 32.84
CA ILE A 44 7.21 0.40 34.09
C ILE A 44 7.08 1.82 34.64
N THR A 45 8.03 2.71 34.32
CA THR A 45 7.99 4.09 34.80
C THR A 45 6.84 4.87 34.15
N PRO A 46 6.25 5.88 34.81
CA PRO A 46 5.24 6.74 34.21
C PRO A 46 5.73 7.43 32.92
N LEU A 47 6.98 7.89 32.92
CA LEU A 47 7.60 8.53 31.78
C LEU A 47 7.82 7.53 30.63
N GLY A 48 8.34 6.34 30.92
CA GLY A 48 8.51 5.26 29.95
C GLY A 48 7.20 4.81 29.31
N LYS A 49 6.11 4.73 30.09
CA LYS A 49 4.78 4.42 29.57
C LYS A 49 4.26 5.48 28.59
N VAL A 50 4.49 6.75 28.87
CA VAL A 50 4.12 7.84 27.94
C VAL A 50 4.93 7.75 26.67
N ILE A 51 6.26 7.55 26.76
CA ILE A 51 7.13 7.38 25.58
C ILE A 51 6.70 6.13 24.80
N GLY A 52 6.38 5.05 25.48
CA GLY A 52 5.90 3.80 24.89
C GLY A 52 4.60 3.99 24.09
N ALA A 53 3.64 4.71 24.66
CA ALA A 53 2.38 5.02 23.99
C ALA A 53 2.60 5.82 22.69
N PHE A 54 3.44 6.86 22.72
CA PHE A 54 3.81 7.61 21.54
C PHE A 54 4.52 6.73 20.50
N THR A 55 5.43 5.86 20.94
CA THR A 55 6.15 4.92 20.07
C THR A 55 5.18 3.98 19.36
N ALA A 56 4.21 3.43 20.09
CA ALA A 56 3.20 2.54 19.53
C ALA A 56 2.35 3.24 18.45
N ILE A 57 1.86 4.47 18.73
CA ILE A 57 1.10 5.25 17.74
C ILE A 57 1.93 5.54 16.50
N MET A 58 3.19 5.96 16.66
CA MET A 58 4.10 6.21 15.53
C MET A 58 4.36 4.94 14.72
N GLY A 59 4.46 3.78 15.37
CA GLY A 59 4.59 2.48 14.71
C GLY A 59 3.41 2.18 13.79
N ILE A 60 2.18 2.29 14.31
CA ILE A 60 0.95 2.08 13.53
C ILE A 60 0.89 3.04 12.34
N CYS A 61 1.15 4.33 12.54
CA CYS A 61 1.17 5.32 11.48
C CYS A 61 2.20 4.98 10.39
N THR A 62 3.39 4.55 10.77
CA THR A 62 4.47 4.20 9.82
C THR A 62 4.07 3.01 8.94
N VAL A 63 3.54 1.94 9.53
CA VAL A 63 3.07 0.76 8.79
C VAL A 63 1.90 1.12 7.88
N ALA A 64 0.94 1.90 8.37
CA ALA A 64 -0.22 2.35 7.60
C ALA A 64 0.20 3.19 6.37
N LEU A 65 1.13 4.13 6.54
CA LEU A 65 1.65 4.95 5.44
C LEU A 65 2.37 4.12 4.38
N LEU A 66 3.27 3.20 4.79
CA LEU A 66 3.97 2.31 3.87
C LEU A 66 2.99 1.46 3.07
N THR A 67 2.03 0.83 3.73
CA THR A 67 1.01 0.00 3.09
C THR A 67 0.15 0.83 2.13
N GLY A 68 -0.25 2.03 2.55
CA GLY A 68 -1.03 2.96 1.74
C GLY A 68 -0.31 3.40 0.47
N ILE A 69 0.98 3.75 0.56
CA ILE A 69 1.80 4.13 -0.60
C ILE A 69 1.91 2.96 -1.59
N VAL A 70 2.21 1.76 -1.10
CA VAL A 70 2.32 0.57 -1.95
C VAL A 70 0.97 0.26 -2.62
N ALA A 71 -0.12 0.22 -1.86
CA ALA A 71 -1.45 -0.03 -2.39
C ALA A 71 -1.88 1.00 -3.46
N THR A 72 -1.63 2.29 -3.19
CA THR A 72 -1.95 3.38 -4.15
C THR A 72 -1.11 3.28 -5.41
N SER A 73 0.17 2.90 -5.31
CA SER A 73 1.04 2.72 -6.48
C SER A 73 0.54 1.60 -7.38
N PHE A 74 0.12 0.47 -6.81
CA PHE A 74 -0.48 -0.63 -7.58
C PHE A 74 -1.83 -0.23 -8.21
N ALA A 75 -2.69 0.46 -7.46
CA ALA A 75 -3.97 0.95 -7.97
C ALA A 75 -3.79 1.90 -9.15
N ASN A 76 -2.85 2.84 -9.06
CA ASN A 76 -2.54 3.79 -10.13
C ASN A 76 -1.99 3.10 -11.38
N LEU A 77 -1.12 2.10 -11.23
CA LEU A 77 -0.61 1.32 -12.36
C LEU A 77 -1.76 0.60 -13.09
N ARG A 78 -2.66 -0.02 -12.34
CA ARG A 78 -3.83 -0.70 -12.90
C ARG A 78 -4.78 0.27 -13.60
N SER A 79 -5.06 1.40 -12.98
CA SER A 79 -5.93 2.43 -13.55
C SER A 79 -5.37 3.02 -14.85
N ARG A 80 -4.06 3.29 -14.91
CA ARG A 80 -3.40 3.76 -16.14
C ARG A 80 -3.49 2.74 -17.28
N LYS A 81 -3.29 1.46 -16.99
CA LYS A 81 -3.43 0.39 -17.99
C LYS A 81 -4.85 0.30 -18.52
N SER A 82 -5.87 0.36 -17.65
CA SER A 82 -7.26 0.37 -18.06
C SER A 82 -7.61 1.60 -18.91
N ALA A 83 -7.13 2.79 -18.52
CA ALA A 83 -7.38 4.01 -19.27
C ALA A 83 -6.78 4.00 -20.68
N LEU A 84 -5.57 3.46 -20.84
CA LEU A 84 -4.96 3.29 -22.16
C LEU A 84 -5.76 2.31 -23.04
N PHE A 85 -6.20 1.22 -22.45
CA PHE A 85 -7.02 0.23 -23.15
C PHE A 85 -8.40 0.80 -23.55
N GLU A 86 -9.06 1.55 -22.66
CA GLU A 86 -10.32 2.24 -22.95
C GLU A 86 -10.16 3.29 -24.06
N ALA A 87 -9.07 4.03 -24.09
CA ALA A 87 -8.79 5.02 -25.11
C ALA A 87 -8.67 4.37 -26.49
N GLU A 88 -7.96 3.25 -26.60
CA GLU A 88 -7.80 2.51 -27.86
C GLU A 88 -9.14 1.92 -28.34
N ILE A 89 -9.94 1.35 -27.44
CA ILE A 89 -11.28 0.85 -27.79
C ILE A 89 -12.19 1.99 -28.25
N ASN A 90 -12.16 3.14 -27.58
CA ASN A 90 -12.98 4.28 -27.97
C ASN A 90 -12.60 4.83 -29.34
N GLU A 91 -11.32 4.79 -29.69
CA GLU A 91 -10.85 5.17 -31.02
C GLU A 91 -11.29 4.17 -32.07
N ALA A 92 -11.13 2.87 -31.81
CA ALA A 92 -11.61 1.81 -32.73
C ALA A 92 -13.13 1.79 -32.91
N LEU A 93 -13.89 2.18 -31.87
CA LEU A 93 -15.36 2.29 -31.98
C LEU A 93 -15.83 3.61 -32.56
N ARG A 94 -14.97 4.51 -33.00
CA ARG A 94 -15.34 5.87 -33.44
C ARG A 94 -16.23 5.87 -34.67
N ASP A 95 -15.99 5.01 -35.63
CA ASP A 95 -16.75 4.78 -36.85
C ASP A 95 -17.85 3.70 -36.71
N GLY A 96 -17.90 3.01 -35.55
CA GLY A 96 -18.95 2.05 -35.21
C GLY A 96 -18.75 0.64 -35.78
N ILE A 97 -17.64 0.39 -36.46
CA ILE A 97 -17.27 -0.92 -37.03
C ILE A 97 -15.84 -1.21 -36.61
N ILE A 98 -15.63 -2.30 -35.87
CA ILE A 98 -14.27 -2.76 -35.51
C ILE A 98 -13.76 -3.57 -36.70
N SER A 99 -12.71 -3.08 -37.35
CA SER A 99 -12.03 -3.83 -38.41
C SER A 99 -11.21 -4.99 -37.83
N ASP A 100 -10.89 -5.99 -38.66
CA ASP A 100 -10.06 -7.12 -38.22
C ASP A 100 -8.66 -6.69 -37.75
N GLU A 101 -8.12 -5.61 -38.34
CA GLU A 101 -6.85 -5.02 -37.93
C GLU A 101 -6.93 -4.36 -36.54
N GLU A 102 -8.00 -3.63 -36.25
CA GLU A 102 -8.25 -3.01 -34.94
C GLU A 102 -8.52 -4.03 -33.87
N ALA A 103 -9.24 -5.10 -34.17
CA ALA A 103 -9.46 -6.22 -33.27
C ALA A 103 -8.14 -6.89 -32.87
N GLN A 104 -7.23 -7.11 -33.82
CA GLN A 104 -5.89 -7.64 -33.56
C GLN A 104 -5.04 -6.67 -32.72
N LYS A 105 -5.13 -5.38 -32.97
CA LYS A 105 -4.41 -4.35 -32.23
C LYS A 105 -4.86 -4.29 -30.77
N ILE A 106 -6.17 -4.33 -30.52
CA ILE A 106 -6.77 -4.38 -29.18
C ILE A 106 -6.34 -5.64 -28.44
N GLU A 107 -6.34 -6.80 -29.12
CA GLU A 107 -5.91 -8.07 -28.51
C GLU A 107 -4.41 -8.08 -28.18
N ASN A 108 -3.57 -7.51 -29.02
CA ASN A 108 -2.13 -7.37 -28.75
C ASN A 108 -1.90 -6.43 -27.57
N LEU A 109 -2.60 -5.30 -27.51
CA LEU A 109 -2.53 -4.35 -26.41
C LEU A 109 -3.01 -4.98 -25.09
N ARG A 110 -4.05 -5.80 -25.12
CA ARG A 110 -4.53 -6.58 -23.99
C ARG A 110 -3.42 -7.47 -23.41
N LYS A 111 -2.71 -8.18 -24.28
CA LYS A 111 -1.60 -9.07 -23.90
C LYS A 111 -0.41 -8.29 -23.35
N GLU A 112 -0.05 -7.18 -23.97
CA GLU A 112 1.04 -6.30 -23.54
C GLU A 112 0.77 -5.67 -22.16
N LEU A 113 -0.46 -5.21 -21.94
CA LEU A 113 -0.89 -4.66 -20.67
C LEU A 113 -1.19 -5.73 -19.60
N ASN A 114 -1.16 -7.01 -19.99
CA ASN A 114 -1.48 -8.16 -19.10
C ASN A 114 -2.86 -8.03 -18.44
N LEU A 115 -3.87 -7.60 -19.23
CA LEU A 115 -5.24 -7.49 -18.77
C LEU A 115 -5.96 -8.83 -18.89
N SER A 116 -6.80 -9.16 -17.90
CA SER A 116 -7.61 -10.38 -17.94
C SER A 116 -8.65 -10.33 -19.06
N GLU A 117 -8.94 -11.47 -19.67
CA GLU A 117 -9.90 -11.57 -20.76
C GLU A 117 -11.32 -11.14 -20.34
N GLU A 118 -11.72 -11.49 -19.12
CA GLU A 118 -13.00 -11.08 -18.54
C GLU A 118 -13.12 -9.56 -18.39
N HIS A 119 -12.06 -8.90 -17.93
CA HIS A 119 -12.07 -7.44 -17.77
C HIS A 119 -12.12 -6.72 -19.10
N SER A 120 -11.40 -7.20 -20.10
CA SER A 120 -11.42 -6.61 -21.45
C SER A 120 -12.79 -6.78 -22.15
N LYS A 121 -13.42 -7.95 -22.02
CA LYS A 121 -14.78 -8.20 -22.53
C LYS A 121 -15.83 -7.31 -21.87
N SER A 122 -15.75 -7.16 -20.56
CA SER A 122 -16.66 -6.27 -19.81
C SER A 122 -16.54 -4.82 -20.25
N LEU A 123 -15.31 -4.33 -20.44
CA LEU A 123 -15.07 -2.97 -20.93
C LEU A 123 -15.60 -2.77 -22.34
N MET A 124 -15.35 -3.69 -23.26
CA MET A 124 -15.88 -3.62 -24.63
C MET A 124 -17.41 -3.61 -24.64
N GLN A 125 -18.04 -4.43 -23.82
CA GLN A 125 -19.50 -4.49 -23.71
C GLN A 125 -20.08 -3.17 -23.20
N LEU A 126 -19.53 -2.64 -22.10
CA LEU A 126 -19.98 -1.37 -21.51
C LEU A 126 -19.86 -0.20 -22.50
N LEU A 127 -18.74 -0.11 -23.21
CA LEU A 127 -18.49 0.96 -24.19
C LEU A 127 -19.41 0.82 -25.42
N SER A 128 -19.66 -0.40 -25.87
CA SER A 128 -20.61 -0.65 -26.99
C SER A 128 -22.07 -0.34 -26.62
N GLU A 129 -22.49 -0.65 -25.38
CA GLU A 129 -23.83 -0.34 -24.88
C GLU A 129 -24.02 1.17 -24.63
N GLY A 130 -22.99 1.84 -24.09
CA GLY A 130 -23.00 3.28 -23.86
C GLY A 130 -23.23 4.07 -25.14
N LYS A 131 -22.63 3.65 -26.25
CA LYS A 131 -22.80 4.27 -27.56
C LYS A 131 -24.18 4.04 -28.22
N LYS A 132 -24.81 2.90 -27.93
CA LYS A 132 -26.18 2.60 -28.37
C LYS A 132 -27.25 3.49 -27.74
N LYS A 133 -26.99 3.97 -26.50
CA LYS A 133 -27.92 4.85 -25.76
C LYS A 133 -27.82 6.33 -26.13
N THR A 134 -26.78 6.74 -26.83
CA THR A 134 -26.53 8.15 -27.15
C THR A 134 -26.96 8.50 -28.62
N LYS A 135 -27.52 7.56 -29.32
CA LYS A 135 -28.08 7.72 -30.67
C LYS A 135 -29.61 7.58 -30.64
#